data_8b14f3eafbd96a0df5459891882bb414
#
_entry.id   8b14f3eafbd96a0df5459891882bb414
#
_cell.length_a   1.000
_cell.length_b   1.000
_cell.length_c   1.000
_cell.angle_alpha   90.00
_cell.angle_beta   90.00
_cell.angle_gamma   90.00
#
_symmetry.space_group_name_H-M   'P 1'
#
loop_
_entity.id
_entity.type
_entity.pdbx_description
1 polymer ?
#
loop_
_entity_poly.entity_id
_entity_poly.type
_entity_poly.pdbx_seq_one_letter_code
_entity_poly.pdbx_strand_id
1 'polypeptide(L)'
;VLDKVCMEFESGKIYGIIGRNGSGKTVLLKCICGLMDTTDGTVSVNGKIVGKDVDFPENIGFIIENPGFLPHYSAFKNLKYLASIRGTITDDDIRRCIRTVGLDPDDKKSVKHYSLGMKQRLGLAQAMMENPDILILDEPMNALDSIGVSDIREILLDLKEQGKLVILASHIHEDIEILCDEVMKIEAGKVSRM
;
A
#
# COMPACT_ATOMS: atom_id res chain seq x y z
N VAL A 1 -4.16 9.57 19.55
CA VAL A 1 -4.35 8.23 19.00
C VAL A 1 -3.07 7.43 19.11
N LEU A 2 -1.94 7.97 18.65
CA LEU A 2 -0.61 7.38 18.81
C LEU A 2 0.16 8.19 19.86
N ASP A 3 0.92 7.51 20.72
CA ASP A 3 1.64 8.13 21.85
C ASP A 3 3.10 7.69 21.85
N LYS A 4 4.01 8.63 21.56
CA LYS A 4 5.48 8.45 21.59
C LYS A 4 5.95 7.24 20.78
N VAL A 5 5.43 7.11 19.55
CA VAL A 5 5.83 6.04 18.64
C VAL A 5 7.22 6.33 18.11
N CYS A 6 8.11 5.32 18.19
CA CYS A 6 9.44 5.35 17.60
C CYS A 6 9.62 4.04 16.81
N MET A 7 9.89 4.15 15.51
CA MET A 7 10.01 3.01 14.60
C MET A 7 11.00 3.34 13.49
N GLU A 8 11.69 2.32 13.03
CA GLU A 8 12.57 2.39 11.87
C GLU A 8 12.23 1.23 10.92
N PHE A 9 12.30 1.49 9.62
CA PHE A 9 12.03 0.53 8.57
C PHE A 9 13.20 0.48 7.60
N GLU A 10 13.58 -0.72 7.20
CA GLU A 10 14.70 -0.98 6.28
C GLU A 10 14.19 -1.52 4.94
N SER A 11 14.85 -1.13 3.85
CA SER A 11 14.56 -1.67 2.52
C SER A 11 14.81 -3.19 2.46
N GLY A 12 14.10 -3.88 1.56
CA GLY A 12 14.21 -5.33 1.40
C GLY A 12 13.50 -6.14 2.47
N LYS A 13 12.62 -5.52 3.25
CA LYS A 13 11.82 -6.19 4.29
C LYS A 13 10.34 -5.89 4.15
N ILE A 14 9.54 -6.81 4.68
CA ILE A 14 8.09 -6.63 4.90
C ILE A 14 7.84 -6.47 6.40
N TYR A 15 7.26 -5.34 6.78
CA TYR A 15 6.87 -5.05 8.16
C TYR A 15 5.37 -5.18 8.33
N GLY A 16 4.96 -6.00 9.30
CA GLY A 16 3.56 -6.16 9.68
C GLY A 16 3.16 -5.20 10.80
N ILE A 17 2.10 -4.44 10.59
CA ILE A 17 1.48 -3.60 11.61
C ILE A 17 0.19 -4.26 12.06
N ILE A 18 0.15 -4.77 13.29
CA ILE A 18 -1.04 -5.43 13.85
C ILE A 18 -1.66 -4.62 14.99
N GLY A 19 -2.93 -4.86 15.23
CA GLY A 19 -3.68 -4.20 16.30
C GLY A 19 -5.17 -4.24 16.06
N ARG A 20 -5.95 -4.01 17.10
CA ARG A 20 -7.43 -3.98 17.01
C ARG A 20 -7.89 -2.85 16.09
N ASN A 21 -9.13 -2.95 15.61
CA ASN A 21 -9.75 -1.84 14.89
C ASN A 21 -9.79 -0.59 15.78
N GLY A 22 -9.41 0.56 15.22
CA GLY A 22 -9.28 1.81 15.96
C GLY A 22 -8.01 1.95 16.81
N SER A 23 -7.05 1.01 16.76
CA SER A 23 -5.79 1.11 17.51
C SER A 23 -4.83 2.19 17.00
N GLY A 24 -5.03 2.69 15.78
CA GLY A 24 -4.19 3.71 15.16
C GLY A 24 -3.36 3.23 13.97
N LYS A 25 -3.54 1.99 13.46
CA LYS A 25 -2.81 1.48 12.28
C LYS A 25 -2.90 2.43 11.09
N THR A 26 -4.12 2.72 10.64
CA THR A 26 -4.38 3.63 9.51
C THR A 26 -3.85 5.05 9.77
N VAL A 27 -3.92 5.54 11.02
CA VAL A 27 -3.35 6.84 11.40
C VAL A 27 -1.83 6.84 11.22
N LEU A 28 -1.15 5.79 11.69
CA LEU A 28 0.30 5.63 11.48
C LEU A 28 0.66 5.65 10.01
N LEU A 29 -0.03 4.84 9.19
CA LEU A 29 0.22 4.78 7.75
C LEU A 29 -0.03 6.13 7.08
N LYS A 30 -1.09 6.86 7.46
CA LYS A 30 -1.38 8.21 6.95
C LYS A 30 -0.27 9.22 7.31
N CYS A 31 0.28 9.15 8.52
CA CYS A 31 1.41 10.00 8.91
C CYS A 31 2.67 9.69 8.08
N ILE A 32 2.97 8.42 7.82
CA ILE A 32 4.13 8.04 7.00
C ILE A 32 3.95 8.53 5.56
N CYS A 33 2.73 8.48 5.01
CA CYS A 33 2.43 8.95 3.66
C CYS A 33 2.33 10.48 3.52
N GLY A 34 2.39 11.25 4.61
CA GLY A 34 2.17 12.70 4.57
C GLY A 34 0.70 13.10 4.39
N LEU A 35 -0.24 12.17 4.58
CA LEU A 35 -1.69 12.44 4.50
C LEU A 35 -2.27 12.96 5.82
N MET A 36 -1.47 12.96 6.89
CA MET A 36 -1.83 13.45 8.20
C MET A 36 -0.59 13.95 8.94
N ASP A 37 -0.67 15.14 9.48
CA ASP A 37 0.42 15.72 10.26
C ASP A 37 0.54 15.06 11.66
N THR A 38 1.78 14.97 12.16
CA THR A 38 2.03 14.60 13.55
C THR A 38 1.81 15.80 14.45
N THR A 39 1.21 15.60 15.63
CA THR A 39 1.05 16.67 16.64
C THR A 39 2.40 17.03 17.25
N ASP A 40 3.28 16.05 17.40
CA ASP A 40 4.65 16.18 17.90
C ASP A 40 5.53 15.08 17.32
N GLY A 41 6.84 15.27 17.30
CA GLY A 41 7.77 14.36 16.65
C GLY A 41 7.87 14.56 15.13
N THR A 42 8.56 13.65 14.46
CA THR A 42 8.84 13.76 13.02
C THR A 42 8.74 12.41 12.33
N VAL A 43 8.31 12.43 11.08
CA VAL A 43 8.42 11.30 10.16
C VAL A 43 9.50 11.64 9.13
N SER A 44 10.48 10.78 8.98
CA SER A 44 11.53 10.94 7.97
C SER A 44 11.49 9.77 6.98
N VAL A 45 11.50 10.09 5.70
CA VAL A 45 11.55 9.10 4.61
C VAL A 45 12.73 9.46 3.71
N ASN A 46 13.66 8.52 3.53
CA ASN A 46 14.88 8.73 2.75
C ASN A 46 15.66 10.01 3.16
N GLY A 47 15.70 10.29 4.47
CA GLY A 47 16.40 11.44 5.05
C GLY A 47 15.68 12.78 4.93
N LYS A 48 14.49 12.84 4.31
CA LYS A 48 13.65 14.03 4.22
C LYS A 48 12.52 13.98 5.26
N ILE A 49 12.30 15.07 5.98
CA ILE A 49 11.23 15.18 6.98
C ILE A 49 9.91 15.53 6.27
N VAL A 50 8.91 14.66 6.42
CA VAL A 50 7.56 14.85 5.88
C VAL A 50 6.87 16.01 6.63
N GLY A 51 6.21 16.89 5.90
CA GLY A 51 5.58 18.11 6.43
C GLY A 51 6.55 19.27 6.70
N LYS A 52 7.87 19.08 6.41
CA LYS A 52 8.87 20.13 6.56
C LYS A 52 9.75 20.29 5.33
N ASP A 53 10.43 19.22 4.90
CA ASP A 53 11.32 19.22 3.75
C ASP A 53 10.56 18.87 2.47
N VAL A 54 9.52 18.04 2.61
CA VAL A 54 8.59 17.64 1.54
C VAL A 54 7.19 17.51 2.10
N ASP A 55 6.17 17.84 1.31
CA ASP A 55 4.77 17.63 1.70
C ASP A 55 4.41 16.14 1.67
N PHE A 56 4.91 15.43 0.66
CA PHE A 56 4.72 13.99 0.49
C PHE A 56 6.05 13.30 0.21
N PRO A 57 6.27 12.08 0.75
CA PRO A 57 7.44 11.29 0.41
C PRO A 57 7.49 10.97 -1.09
N GLU A 58 8.67 11.05 -1.67
CA GLU A 58 8.91 10.64 -3.05
C GLU A 58 9.01 9.11 -3.15
N ASN A 59 8.66 8.58 -4.30
CA ASN A 59 8.83 7.17 -4.65
C ASN A 59 8.13 6.18 -3.70
N ILE A 60 6.92 6.55 -3.28
CA ILE A 60 6.04 5.76 -2.41
C ILE A 60 4.75 5.40 -3.16
N GLY A 61 4.34 4.14 -3.03
CA GLY A 61 3.02 3.68 -3.44
C GLY A 61 2.20 3.28 -2.21
N PHE A 62 0.92 3.55 -2.21
CA PHE A 62 0.11 3.19 -1.06
C PHE A 62 -1.34 2.83 -1.41
N ILE A 63 -1.92 1.97 -0.57
CA ILE A 63 -3.36 1.75 -0.44
C ILE A 63 -3.72 2.03 1.02
N ILE A 64 -4.49 3.06 1.26
CA ILE A 64 -5.02 3.39 2.58
C ILE A 64 -6.54 3.54 2.44
N GLU A 65 -7.28 2.74 3.22
CA GLU A 65 -8.73 2.62 3.11
C GLU A 65 -9.15 2.07 1.73
N ASN A 66 -10.25 2.57 1.15
CA ASN A 66 -10.74 2.10 -0.13
C ASN A 66 -10.15 2.92 -1.29
N PRO A 67 -9.57 2.27 -2.31
CA PRO A 67 -9.10 2.99 -3.49
C PRO A 67 -10.25 3.72 -4.18
N GLY A 68 -10.06 5.03 -4.42
CA GLY A 68 -11.01 5.88 -5.13
C GLY A 68 -10.75 5.83 -6.64
N PHE A 69 -11.64 5.16 -7.40
CA PHE A 69 -11.55 5.12 -8.86
C PHE A 69 -12.67 5.94 -9.50
N LEU A 70 -12.39 6.44 -10.71
CA LEU A 70 -13.42 7.04 -11.57
C LEU A 70 -14.37 5.92 -12.04
N PRO A 71 -15.63 5.91 -11.56
CA PRO A 71 -16.48 4.72 -11.65
C PRO A 71 -16.88 4.35 -13.08
N HIS A 72 -16.89 5.32 -14.00
CA HIS A 72 -17.30 5.13 -15.39
C HIS A 72 -16.14 4.75 -16.33
N TYR A 73 -14.91 4.71 -15.82
CA TYR A 73 -13.72 4.33 -16.59
C TYR A 73 -13.38 2.86 -16.36
N SER A 74 -12.71 2.24 -17.36
CA SER A 74 -12.10 0.92 -17.20
C SER A 74 -10.88 0.98 -16.27
N ALA A 75 -10.35 -0.16 -15.85
CA ALA A 75 -9.11 -0.26 -15.08
C ALA A 75 -7.96 0.50 -15.77
N PHE A 76 -7.70 0.18 -17.03
CA PHE A 76 -6.64 0.83 -17.80
C PHE A 76 -6.80 2.36 -17.86
N LYS A 77 -8.01 2.87 -18.14
CA LYS A 77 -8.24 4.32 -18.20
C LYS A 77 -8.04 5.01 -16.86
N ASN A 78 -8.41 4.36 -15.75
CA ASN A 78 -8.16 4.89 -14.41
C ASN A 78 -6.66 5.06 -14.15
N LEU A 79 -5.88 3.99 -14.37
CA LEU A 79 -4.44 4.04 -14.14
C LEU A 79 -3.72 4.97 -15.11
N LYS A 80 -4.13 5.00 -16.37
CA LYS A 80 -3.57 5.94 -17.37
C LYS A 80 -3.80 7.39 -17.00
N TYR A 81 -4.99 7.73 -16.46
CA TYR A 81 -5.28 9.08 -15.99
C TYR A 81 -4.32 9.48 -14.86
N LEU A 82 -4.11 8.60 -13.87
CA LEU A 82 -3.20 8.86 -12.76
C LEU A 82 -1.73 8.93 -13.24
N ALA A 83 -1.30 8.00 -14.07
CA ALA A 83 0.05 7.98 -14.65
C ALA A 83 0.37 9.25 -15.43
N SER A 84 -0.64 9.87 -16.07
CA SER A 84 -0.45 11.12 -16.84
C SER A 84 -0.08 12.33 -15.96
N ILE A 85 -0.30 12.27 -14.65
CA ILE A 85 0.05 13.35 -13.72
C ILE A 85 1.57 13.50 -13.60
N ARG A 86 2.29 12.37 -13.50
CA ARG A 86 3.76 12.37 -13.44
C ARG A 86 4.42 12.12 -14.78
N GLY A 87 3.77 11.41 -15.69
CA GLY A 87 4.25 11.12 -17.03
C GLY A 87 5.51 10.25 -17.08
N THR A 88 5.75 9.43 -16.06
CA THR A 88 6.99 8.65 -15.88
C THR A 88 6.92 7.24 -16.44
N ILE A 89 5.73 6.72 -16.72
CA ILE A 89 5.49 5.33 -17.17
C ILE A 89 4.69 5.30 -18.48
N THR A 90 4.85 4.22 -19.23
CA THR A 90 4.21 4.00 -20.53
C THR A 90 2.87 3.27 -20.39
N ASP A 91 2.09 3.25 -21.47
CA ASP A 91 0.86 2.43 -21.56
C ASP A 91 1.16 0.93 -21.37
N ASP A 92 2.32 0.45 -21.81
CA ASP A 92 2.73 -0.95 -21.65
C ASP A 92 3.09 -1.29 -20.20
N ASP A 93 3.67 -0.35 -19.46
CA ASP A 93 3.93 -0.51 -18.03
C ASP A 93 2.62 -0.62 -17.25
N ILE A 94 1.65 0.22 -17.55
CA ILE A 94 0.30 0.17 -16.97
C ILE A 94 -0.36 -1.17 -17.26
N ARG A 95 -0.33 -1.63 -18.52
CA ARG A 95 -0.90 -2.92 -18.93
C ARG A 95 -0.26 -4.09 -18.20
N ARG A 96 1.08 -4.06 -18.09
CA ARG A 96 1.84 -5.07 -17.36
C ARG A 96 1.38 -5.12 -15.90
N CYS A 97 1.30 -3.97 -15.23
CA CYS A 97 0.91 -3.87 -13.83
C CYS A 97 -0.52 -4.41 -13.58
N ILE A 98 -1.46 -4.11 -14.50
CA ILE A 98 -2.82 -4.65 -14.42
C ILE A 98 -2.82 -6.19 -14.54
N ARG A 99 -2.00 -6.76 -15.44
CA ARG A 99 -1.88 -8.23 -15.56
C ARG A 99 -1.24 -8.86 -14.32
N THR A 100 -0.24 -8.22 -13.74
CA THR A 100 0.44 -8.71 -12.52
C THR A 100 -0.56 -8.95 -11.38
N VAL A 101 -1.57 -8.09 -11.24
CA VAL A 101 -2.61 -8.27 -10.22
C VAL A 101 -3.78 -9.18 -10.66
N GLY A 102 -3.65 -9.89 -11.79
CA GLY A 102 -4.65 -10.83 -12.29
C GLY A 102 -5.89 -10.17 -12.92
N LEU A 103 -5.77 -8.94 -13.41
CA LEU A 103 -6.83 -8.25 -14.15
C LEU A 103 -6.49 -8.19 -15.65
N ASP A 104 -7.53 -8.09 -16.49
CA ASP A 104 -7.35 -7.89 -17.93
C ASP A 104 -7.27 -6.39 -18.26
N PRO A 105 -6.12 -5.89 -18.79
CA PRO A 105 -5.98 -4.49 -19.17
C PRO A 105 -6.83 -4.08 -20.37
N ASP A 106 -7.31 -5.01 -21.15
CA ASP A 106 -8.13 -4.77 -22.34
C ASP A 106 -9.65 -4.86 -22.05
N ASP A 107 -10.02 -5.26 -20.82
CA ASP A 107 -11.41 -5.24 -20.37
C ASP A 107 -11.94 -3.80 -20.37
N LYS A 108 -13.01 -3.59 -21.16
CA LYS A 108 -13.69 -2.29 -21.28
C LYS A 108 -14.73 -2.04 -20.18
N LYS A 109 -14.95 -3.03 -19.31
CA LYS A 109 -15.89 -2.96 -18.21
C LYS A 109 -15.52 -1.79 -17.29
N SER A 110 -16.49 -0.95 -16.95
CA SER A 110 -16.25 0.16 -16.04
C SER A 110 -16.10 -0.31 -14.59
N VAL A 111 -15.21 0.35 -13.82
CA VAL A 111 -14.85 -0.01 -12.45
C VAL A 111 -16.06 0.00 -11.49
N LYS A 112 -17.13 0.74 -11.81
CA LYS A 112 -18.38 0.67 -11.04
C LYS A 112 -19.00 -0.74 -10.97
N HIS A 113 -18.70 -1.59 -11.95
CA HIS A 113 -19.18 -2.97 -12.02
C HIS A 113 -18.16 -4.02 -11.52
N TYR A 114 -17.01 -3.54 -11.00
CA TYR A 114 -16.02 -4.42 -10.40
C TYR A 114 -16.50 -4.93 -9.03
N SER A 115 -16.19 -6.19 -8.74
CA SER A 115 -16.30 -6.70 -7.37
C SER A 115 -15.36 -5.93 -6.43
N LEU A 116 -15.56 -6.06 -5.13
CA LEU A 116 -14.67 -5.45 -4.16
C LEU A 116 -13.24 -6.00 -4.31
N GLY A 117 -13.07 -7.31 -4.52
CA GLY A 117 -11.78 -7.93 -4.77
C GLY A 117 -11.11 -7.41 -6.06
N MET A 118 -11.87 -7.21 -7.15
CA MET A 118 -11.30 -6.59 -8.37
C MET A 118 -10.84 -5.15 -8.12
N LYS A 119 -11.56 -4.38 -7.31
CA LYS A 119 -11.14 -3.02 -6.92
C LYS A 119 -9.89 -3.06 -6.05
N GLN A 120 -9.78 -4.03 -5.16
CA GLN A 120 -8.60 -4.21 -4.32
C GLN A 120 -7.36 -4.54 -5.18
N ARG A 121 -7.48 -5.49 -6.10
CA ARG A 121 -6.43 -5.80 -7.08
C ARG A 121 -6.02 -4.57 -7.90
N LEU A 122 -6.99 -3.80 -8.38
CA LEU A 122 -6.70 -2.58 -9.14
C LEU A 122 -6.00 -1.50 -8.26
N GLY A 123 -6.35 -1.41 -6.98
CA GLY A 123 -5.67 -0.55 -6.00
C GLY A 123 -4.20 -0.93 -5.84
N LEU A 124 -3.91 -2.23 -5.76
CA LEU A 124 -2.53 -2.71 -5.70
C LEU A 124 -1.77 -2.37 -7.00
N ALA A 125 -2.39 -2.58 -8.17
CA ALA A 125 -1.79 -2.16 -9.43
C ALA A 125 -1.49 -0.65 -9.45
N GLN A 126 -2.41 0.19 -8.96
CA GLN A 126 -2.19 1.63 -8.83
C GLN A 126 -0.98 1.94 -7.93
N ALA A 127 -0.89 1.28 -6.76
CA ALA A 127 0.20 1.53 -5.82
C ALA A 127 1.57 1.12 -6.38
N MET A 128 1.62 0.09 -7.23
CA MET A 128 2.86 -0.49 -7.78
C MET A 128 3.28 0.10 -9.14
N MET A 129 2.36 0.71 -9.91
CA MET A 129 2.56 0.97 -11.34
C MET A 129 3.75 1.86 -11.67
N GLU A 130 4.16 2.75 -10.77
CA GLU A 130 5.33 3.63 -10.92
C GLU A 130 6.62 3.03 -10.31
N ASN A 131 6.60 1.73 -9.99
CA ASN A 131 7.74 1.01 -9.41
C ASN A 131 8.33 1.67 -8.15
N PRO A 132 7.54 1.99 -7.12
CA PRO A 132 8.02 2.66 -5.93
C PRO A 132 9.03 1.81 -5.15
N ASP A 133 9.88 2.47 -4.34
CA ASP A 133 10.79 1.78 -3.41
C ASP A 133 10.10 1.41 -2.09
N ILE A 134 9.04 2.12 -1.75
CA ILE A 134 8.26 1.91 -0.53
C ILE A 134 6.81 1.66 -0.88
N LEU A 135 6.24 0.59 -0.36
CA LEU A 135 4.83 0.24 -0.50
C LEU A 135 4.16 0.22 0.87
N ILE A 136 3.07 0.97 1.01
CA ILE A 136 2.27 1.02 2.25
C ILE A 136 0.85 0.54 1.96
N LEU A 137 0.45 -0.53 2.64
CA LEU A 137 -0.77 -1.25 2.34
C LEU A 137 -1.61 -1.43 3.60
N ASP A 138 -2.80 -0.85 3.61
CA ASP A 138 -3.79 -1.04 4.69
C ASP A 138 -4.80 -2.11 4.27
N GLU A 139 -4.74 -3.28 4.91
CA GLU A 139 -5.63 -4.43 4.69
C GLU A 139 -5.74 -4.87 3.21
N PRO A 140 -4.62 -5.11 2.49
CA PRO A 140 -4.64 -5.35 1.03
C PRO A 140 -5.31 -6.66 0.62
N MET A 141 -5.45 -7.65 1.52
CA MET A 141 -6.10 -8.93 1.25
C MET A 141 -7.62 -8.90 1.48
N ASN A 142 -8.17 -7.79 1.98
CA ASN A 142 -9.59 -7.72 2.25
C ASN A 142 -10.43 -7.94 0.97
N ALA A 143 -11.51 -8.74 1.14
CA ALA A 143 -12.46 -9.09 0.07
C ALA A 143 -11.89 -9.91 -1.11
N LEU A 144 -10.71 -10.48 -0.96
CA LEU A 144 -10.15 -11.46 -1.89
C LEU A 144 -10.59 -12.88 -1.48
N ASP A 145 -10.73 -13.74 -2.47
CA ASP A 145 -10.83 -15.18 -2.27
C ASP A 145 -9.44 -15.80 -1.99
N SER A 146 -9.39 -17.08 -1.65
CA SER A 146 -8.14 -17.76 -1.32
C SER A 146 -7.09 -17.72 -2.44
N ILE A 147 -7.52 -17.77 -3.70
CA ILE A 147 -6.62 -17.64 -4.85
C ILE A 147 -6.07 -16.21 -4.90
N GLY A 148 -6.95 -15.23 -4.76
CA GLY A 148 -6.56 -13.83 -4.75
C GLY A 148 -5.60 -13.46 -3.63
N VAL A 149 -5.76 -14.03 -2.45
CA VAL A 149 -4.83 -13.86 -1.33
C VAL A 149 -3.46 -14.45 -1.69
N SER A 150 -3.42 -15.68 -2.26
CA SER A 150 -2.16 -16.31 -2.67
C SER A 150 -1.43 -15.46 -3.72
N ASP A 151 -2.14 -14.98 -4.76
CA ASP A 151 -1.56 -14.14 -5.80
C ASP A 151 -0.91 -12.86 -5.22
N ILE A 152 -1.61 -12.19 -4.30
CA ILE A 152 -1.09 -10.96 -3.68
C ILE A 152 0.10 -11.26 -2.77
N ARG A 153 0.08 -12.37 -2.01
CA ARG A 153 1.23 -12.79 -1.20
C ARG A 153 2.48 -12.98 -2.07
N GLU A 154 2.37 -13.68 -3.21
CA GLU A 154 3.47 -13.85 -4.16
C GLU A 154 4.01 -12.51 -4.65
N ILE A 155 3.12 -11.60 -5.08
CA ILE A 155 3.53 -10.26 -5.53
C ILE A 155 4.31 -9.51 -4.44
N LEU A 156 3.87 -9.56 -3.18
CA LEU A 156 4.55 -8.85 -2.10
C LEU A 156 5.92 -9.47 -1.76
N LEU A 157 6.05 -10.79 -1.84
CA LEU A 157 7.33 -11.48 -1.68
C LEU A 157 8.31 -11.14 -2.82
N ASP A 158 7.83 -11.11 -4.06
CA ASP A 158 8.64 -10.69 -5.22
C ASP A 158 9.13 -9.24 -5.08
N LEU A 159 8.29 -8.34 -4.58
CA LEU A 159 8.69 -6.95 -4.33
C LEU A 159 9.77 -6.85 -3.24
N LYS A 160 9.66 -7.64 -2.18
CA LYS A 160 10.69 -7.75 -1.15
C LYS A 160 12.02 -8.25 -1.75
N GLU A 161 11.99 -9.30 -2.57
CA GLU A 161 13.18 -9.83 -3.25
C GLU A 161 13.84 -8.81 -4.17
N GLN A 162 13.06 -7.90 -4.74
CA GLN A 162 13.55 -6.74 -5.50
C GLN A 162 14.15 -5.63 -4.62
N GLY A 163 14.23 -5.83 -3.30
CA GLY A 163 14.77 -4.87 -2.34
C GLY A 163 13.80 -3.76 -1.92
N LYS A 164 12.50 -3.88 -2.24
CA LYS A 164 11.50 -2.89 -1.84
C LYS A 164 11.17 -2.99 -0.36
N LEU A 165 10.81 -1.87 0.26
CA LEU A 165 10.22 -1.83 1.59
C LEU A 165 8.71 -1.98 1.47
N VAL A 166 8.12 -2.94 2.19
CA VAL A 166 6.67 -3.09 2.30
C VAL A 166 6.23 -2.89 3.75
N ILE A 167 5.28 -2.00 3.99
CA ILE A 167 4.62 -1.83 5.29
C ILE A 167 3.16 -2.27 5.13
N LEU A 168 2.81 -3.34 5.82
CA LEU A 168 1.53 -4.02 5.71
C LEU A 168 0.75 -3.91 7.01
N ALA A 169 -0.40 -3.24 7.02
CA ALA A 169 -1.35 -3.38 8.12
C ALA A 169 -2.32 -4.52 7.80
N SER A 170 -2.43 -5.49 8.69
CA SER A 170 -3.39 -6.59 8.58
C SER A 170 -3.87 -7.05 9.96
N HIS A 171 -5.10 -7.57 10.00
CA HIS A 171 -5.66 -8.26 11.17
C HIS A 171 -5.67 -9.79 10.97
N ILE A 172 -5.20 -10.29 9.82
CA ILE A 172 -5.15 -11.71 9.47
C ILE A 172 -3.79 -12.25 9.89
N HIS A 173 -3.77 -13.12 10.90
CA HIS A 173 -2.53 -13.70 11.45
C HIS A 173 -1.71 -14.44 10.40
N GLU A 174 -2.35 -15.20 9.55
CA GLU A 174 -1.69 -15.98 8.50
C GLU A 174 -0.91 -15.10 7.51
N ASP A 175 -1.44 -13.93 7.12
CA ASP A 175 -0.75 -13.00 6.25
C ASP A 175 0.53 -12.47 6.91
N ILE A 176 0.43 -12.16 8.20
CA ILE A 176 1.57 -11.67 8.99
C ILE A 176 2.65 -12.73 9.13
N GLU A 177 2.27 -13.98 9.44
CA GLU A 177 3.22 -15.09 9.59
C GLU A 177 3.95 -15.45 8.28
N ILE A 178 3.23 -15.39 7.14
CA ILE A 178 3.81 -15.77 5.83
C ILE A 178 4.68 -14.65 5.26
N LEU A 179 4.27 -13.39 5.42
CA LEU A 179 4.87 -12.28 4.69
C LEU A 179 5.91 -11.50 5.47
N CYS A 180 5.69 -11.30 6.80
CA CYS A 180 6.41 -10.27 7.52
C CYS A 180 7.72 -10.77 8.12
N ASP A 181 8.79 -10.00 7.91
CA ASP A 181 10.08 -10.23 8.58
C ASP A 181 10.08 -9.70 10.01
N GLU A 182 9.33 -8.64 10.25
CA GLU A 182 9.18 -7.99 11.55
C GLU A 182 7.73 -7.58 11.77
N VAL A 183 7.28 -7.70 13.02
CA VAL A 183 5.90 -7.39 13.39
C VAL A 183 5.87 -6.34 14.49
N MET A 184 5.10 -5.28 14.27
CA MET A 184 4.85 -4.21 15.22
C MET A 184 3.40 -4.24 15.68
N LYS A 185 3.18 -4.33 16.97
CA LYS A 185 1.85 -4.31 17.58
C LYS A 185 1.50 -2.91 18.06
N ILE A 186 0.33 -2.41 17.63
CA ILE A 186 -0.24 -1.17 18.15
C ILE A 186 -1.34 -1.50 19.15
N GLU A 187 -1.15 -1.07 20.39
CA GLU A 187 -2.11 -1.25 21.47
C GLU A 187 -2.19 0.01 22.34
N ALA A 188 -3.41 0.54 22.54
CA ALA A 188 -3.64 1.79 23.27
C ALA A 188 -2.74 2.96 22.83
N GLY A 189 -2.47 3.08 21.53
CA GLY A 189 -1.65 4.14 20.95
C GLY A 189 -0.15 3.94 21.07
N LYS A 190 0.31 2.88 21.70
CA LYS A 190 1.74 2.53 21.84
C LYS A 190 2.12 1.43 20.88
N VAL A 191 3.37 1.45 20.42
CA VAL A 191 3.94 0.44 19.55
C VAL A 191 4.92 -0.43 20.32
N SER A 192 4.86 -1.73 20.10
CA SER A 192 5.83 -2.71 20.58
C SER A 192 6.24 -3.65 19.46
N ARG A 193 7.52 -4.00 19.37
CA ARG A 193 8.03 -5.05 18.48
C ARG A 193 7.69 -6.42 19.09
N MET A 194 7.25 -7.35 18.26
CA MET A 194 6.95 -8.73 18.66
C MET A 194 8.11 -9.67 18.36
#